data_d2d980be0f471d8ff2eaef7f6a78a6f7
#
_entry.id   d2d980be0f471d8ff2eaef7f6a78a6f7
#
_cell.length_a   1.000
_cell.length_b   1.000
_cell.length_c   1.000
_cell.angle_alpha   90.00
_cell.angle_beta   90.00
_cell.angle_gamma   90.00
#
_symmetry.space_group_name_H-M   'P 1'
#
loop_
_entity.id
_entity.type
_entity.pdbx_description
1 polymer ?
#
loop_
_entity_poly.entity_id
_entity_poly.type
_entity_poly.pdbx_seq_one_letter_code
_entity_poly.pdbx_strand_id
1 'polypeptide(L)'
;GDRTLPISDAEAAMKMARDSADVWNLNPYDIGIMGSSAGGHLASTIATHTRPELRPNFQILFYPVITMDKSYTHIGSHDNLLGKDASAELETEFSNEKQVTKETPRAFIAYSDDDKTVPPANGVNYYLGLHKNHVPAVLHIYASGGHGWGIRENFIYKNEMLNDLSAWLRSFKAPRKDAVRVVCVGNSITYGARIKNRSHDSYPAVLGVC
;
A
#
# COMPACT_ATOMS: atom_id res chain seq x y z
N GLY A 1 -18.28 -4.56 -11.70
CA GLY A 1 -17.34 -3.74 -12.50
C GLY A 1 -16.22 -4.58 -13.08
N ASP A 2 -15.45 -4.01 -13.97
CA ASP A 2 -14.26 -4.69 -14.51
C ASP A 2 -13.11 -4.53 -13.51
N ARG A 3 -12.71 -5.63 -12.87
CA ARG A 3 -11.62 -5.66 -11.87
C ARG A 3 -10.22 -5.48 -12.46
N THR A 4 -10.09 -5.60 -13.78
CA THR A 4 -8.79 -5.44 -14.46
C THR A 4 -8.42 -3.97 -14.65
N LEU A 5 -9.39 -3.08 -14.73
CA LEU A 5 -9.17 -1.65 -14.97
C LEU A 5 -8.29 -0.98 -13.91
N PRO A 6 -8.56 -1.12 -12.60
CA PRO A 6 -7.69 -0.51 -11.59
C PRO A 6 -6.25 -1.03 -11.64
N ILE A 7 -6.08 -2.31 -11.99
CA ILE A 7 -4.77 -2.94 -12.10
C ILE A 7 -4.03 -2.36 -13.30
N SER A 8 -4.68 -2.31 -14.48
CA SER A 8 -4.07 -1.75 -15.70
C SER A 8 -3.71 -0.27 -15.55
N ASP A 9 -4.55 0.52 -14.85
CA ASP A 9 -4.27 1.92 -14.57
C ASP A 9 -3.05 2.09 -13.65
N ALA A 10 -2.96 1.27 -12.60
CA ALA A 10 -1.82 1.28 -11.69
C ALA A 10 -0.53 0.81 -12.38
N GLU A 11 -0.59 -0.22 -13.22
CA GLU A 11 0.53 -0.66 -14.06
C GLU A 11 0.99 0.42 -15.03
N ALA A 12 0.04 1.12 -15.68
CA ALA A 12 0.34 2.26 -16.56
C ALA A 12 1.03 3.40 -15.79
N ALA A 13 0.60 3.69 -14.55
CA ALA A 13 1.25 4.68 -13.70
C ALA A 13 2.68 4.26 -13.32
N MET A 14 2.91 2.99 -12.96
CA MET A 14 4.25 2.46 -12.69
C MET A 14 5.15 2.54 -13.92
N LYS A 15 4.63 2.18 -15.09
CA LYS A 15 5.35 2.30 -16.36
C LYS A 15 5.72 3.75 -16.64
N MET A 16 4.76 4.68 -16.53
CA MET A 16 5.00 6.10 -16.74
C MET A 16 6.11 6.65 -15.81
N ALA A 17 6.07 6.29 -14.53
CA ALA A 17 7.08 6.72 -13.57
C ALA A 17 8.49 6.21 -13.97
N ARG A 18 8.61 4.97 -14.45
CA ARG A 18 9.89 4.39 -14.89
C ARG A 18 10.37 5.01 -16.20
N ASP A 19 9.49 5.15 -17.17
CA ASP A 19 9.82 5.74 -18.49
C ASP A 19 10.22 7.22 -18.38
N SER A 20 9.65 7.93 -17.39
CA SER A 20 9.92 9.34 -17.14
C SER A 20 11.02 9.57 -16.08
N ALA A 21 11.68 8.53 -15.62
CA ALA A 21 12.61 8.61 -14.50
C ALA A 21 13.71 9.66 -14.71
N ASP A 22 14.31 9.71 -15.90
CA ASP A 22 15.36 10.69 -16.21
C ASP A 22 14.81 12.12 -16.23
N VAL A 23 13.62 12.33 -16.83
CA VAL A 23 12.98 13.66 -16.93
C VAL A 23 12.53 14.17 -15.56
N TRP A 24 12.06 13.27 -14.69
CA TRP A 24 11.57 13.61 -13.35
C TRP A 24 12.66 13.52 -12.27
N ASN A 25 13.89 13.23 -12.67
CA ASN A 25 15.02 13.01 -11.75
C ASN A 25 14.69 11.96 -10.67
N LEU A 26 14.10 10.83 -11.09
CA LEU A 26 13.79 9.68 -10.24
C LEU A 26 14.91 8.65 -10.34
N ASN A 27 15.09 7.88 -9.27
CA ASN A 27 15.84 6.63 -9.36
C ASN A 27 14.90 5.52 -9.82
N PRO A 28 15.04 4.97 -11.04
CA PRO A 28 14.12 3.94 -11.55
C PRO A 28 14.16 2.63 -10.74
N TYR A 29 15.16 2.45 -9.89
CA TYR A 29 15.35 1.28 -9.02
C TYR A 29 14.80 1.49 -7.59
N ASP A 30 14.20 2.66 -7.31
CA ASP A 30 13.63 3.01 -6.01
C ASP A 30 12.25 3.69 -6.16
N ILE A 31 11.40 3.16 -7.03
CA ILE A 31 10.02 3.61 -7.21
C ILE A 31 9.11 2.68 -6.42
N GLY A 32 8.40 3.25 -5.45
CA GLY A 32 7.44 2.52 -4.63
C GLY A 32 6.00 2.79 -4.99
N ILE A 33 5.11 1.96 -4.44
CA ILE A 33 3.66 2.15 -4.48
C ILE A 33 3.13 2.35 -3.07
N MET A 34 2.14 3.24 -2.93
CA MET A 34 1.49 3.48 -1.64
C MET A 34 -0.02 3.37 -1.78
N GLY A 35 -0.66 2.71 -0.82
CA GLY A 35 -2.10 2.59 -0.79
C GLY A 35 -2.68 2.46 0.60
N SER A 36 -3.93 2.89 0.77
CA SER A 36 -4.67 2.79 2.01
C SER A 36 -6.02 2.09 1.80
N SER A 37 -6.47 1.29 2.76
CA SER A 37 -7.77 0.61 2.70
C SER A 37 -7.91 -0.23 1.41
N ALA A 38 -8.95 -0.04 0.60
CA ALA A 38 -9.09 -0.68 -0.71
C ALA A 38 -7.95 -0.31 -1.68
N GLY A 39 -7.39 0.91 -1.60
CA GLY A 39 -6.19 1.30 -2.35
C GLY A 39 -4.94 0.53 -1.89
N GLY A 40 -4.89 0.11 -0.63
CA GLY A 40 -3.87 -0.80 -0.12
C GLY A 40 -3.99 -2.20 -0.74
N HIS A 41 -5.22 -2.66 -1.00
CA HIS A 41 -5.42 -3.89 -1.77
C HIS A 41 -4.85 -3.77 -3.18
N LEU A 42 -5.18 -2.69 -3.91
CA LEU A 42 -4.62 -2.45 -5.24
C LEU A 42 -3.09 -2.38 -5.20
N ALA A 43 -2.52 -1.65 -4.25
CA ALA A 43 -1.06 -1.52 -4.13
C ALA A 43 -0.38 -2.88 -3.86
N SER A 44 -0.93 -3.71 -2.98
CA SER A 44 -0.42 -5.05 -2.72
C SER A 44 -0.68 -6.02 -3.87
N THR A 45 -1.75 -5.84 -4.66
CA THR A 45 -2.00 -6.60 -5.89
C THR A 45 -0.91 -6.28 -6.94
N ILE A 46 -0.59 -5.01 -7.16
CA ILE A 46 0.52 -4.62 -8.04
C ILE A 46 1.85 -5.20 -7.55
N ALA A 47 2.07 -5.24 -6.24
CA ALA A 47 3.28 -5.80 -5.66
C ALA A 47 3.41 -7.31 -5.85
N THR A 48 2.30 -8.05 -5.91
CA THR A 48 2.29 -9.52 -5.94
C THR A 48 2.03 -10.11 -7.32
N HIS A 49 1.24 -9.46 -8.18
CA HIS A 49 0.77 -10.03 -9.46
C HIS A 49 1.48 -9.47 -10.68
N THR A 50 2.04 -8.25 -10.57
CA THR A 50 2.58 -7.55 -11.74
C THR A 50 3.90 -8.14 -12.21
N ARG A 51 4.15 -8.04 -13.49
CA ARG A 51 5.41 -8.43 -14.14
C ARG A 51 6.61 -7.68 -13.52
N PRO A 52 7.80 -8.28 -13.50
CA PRO A 52 8.97 -7.69 -12.87
C PRO A 52 9.28 -6.25 -13.31
N GLU A 53 9.07 -5.93 -14.59
CA GLU A 53 9.37 -4.61 -15.17
C GLU A 53 8.48 -3.50 -14.63
N LEU A 54 7.25 -3.84 -14.23
CA LEU A 54 6.26 -2.90 -13.71
C LEU A 54 6.11 -2.99 -12.19
N ARG A 55 6.72 -4.00 -11.56
CA ARG A 55 6.62 -4.21 -10.12
C ARG A 55 7.30 -3.07 -9.35
N PRO A 56 6.68 -2.51 -8.31
CA PRO A 56 7.31 -1.51 -7.47
C PRO A 56 8.56 -2.06 -6.76
N ASN A 57 9.47 -1.20 -6.33
CA ASN A 57 10.64 -1.60 -5.55
C ASN A 57 10.35 -1.72 -4.06
N PHE A 58 9.29 -1.06 -3.59
CA PHE A 58 8.75 -1.16 -2.23
C PHE A 58 7.26 -0.78 -2.20
N GLN A 59 6.60 -1.13 -1.11
CA GLN A 59 5.17 -0.84 -0.89
C GLN A 59 4.93 -0.26 0.50
N ILE A 60 4.06 0.76 0.58
CA ILE A 60 3.61 1.39 1.82
C ILE A 60 2.11 1.20 1.92
N LEU A 61 1.67 0.52 2.96
CA LEU A 61 0.30 0.06 3.11
C LEU A 61 -0.29 0.53 4.43
N PHE A 62 -1.28 1.42 4.38
CA PHE A 62 -1.99 1.89 5.55
C PHE A 62 -3.35 1.22 5.66
N TYR A 63 -3.58 0.52 6.76
CA TYR A 63 -4.80 -0.27 7.03
C TYR A 63 -5.35 -0.96 5.77
N PRO A 64 -4.47 -1.65 4.98
CA PRO A 64 -4.87 -2.19 3.70
C PRO A 64 -5.89 -3.31 3.84
N VAL A 65 -6.85 -3.39 2.92
CA VAL A 65 -7.48 -4.67 2.62
C VAL A 65 -6.43 -5.55 1.95
N ILE A 66 -6.29 -6.78 2.37
CA ILE A 66 -5.32 -7.75 1.83
C ILE A 66 -6.01 -9.02 1.36
N THR A 67 -6.80 -9.62 2.25
CA THR A 67 -7.51 -10.87 1.96
C THR A 67 -8.84 -10.63 1.26
N MET A 68 -9.27 -11.63 0.51
CA MET A 68 -10.64 -11.76 0.03
C MET A 68 -11.41 -12.87 0.76
N ASP A 69 -10.84 -13.45 1.81
CA ASP A 69 -11.53 -14.39 2.69
C ASP A 69 -12.63 -13.66 3.47
N LYS A 70 -13.89 -14.03 3.23
CA LYS A 70 -15.08 -13.38 3.81
C LYS A 70 -15.12 -13.41 5.32
N SER A 71 -14.35 -14.27 5.99
CA SER A 71 -14.34 -14.35 7.46
C SER A 71 -13.66 -13.16 8.13
N TYR A 72 -12.75 -12.43 7.42
CA TYR A 72 -12.04 -11.28 7.98
C TYR A 72 -11.64 -10.20 6.98
N THR A 73 -12.17 -10.25 5.74
CA THR A 73 -12.02 -9.16 4.78
C THR A 73 -12.97 -8.00 5.07
N HIS A 74 -12.76 -6.87 4.39
CA HIS A 74 -13.78 -5.84 4.25
C HIS A 74 -14.76 -6.25 3.13
N ILE A 75 -15.95 -6.70 3.50
CA ILE A 75 -16.95 -7.26 2.58
C ILE A 75 -17.29 -6.31 1.43
N GLY A 76 -17.40 -5.01 1.70
CA GLY A 76 -17.66 -4.03 0.63
C GLY A 76 -16.56 -3.99 -0.43
N SER A 77 -15.30 -4.15 -0.05
CA SER A 77 -14.19 -4.24 -1.01
C SER A 77 -14.24 -5.55 -1.79
N HIS A 78 -14.50 -6.66 -1.12
CA HIS A 78 -14.69 -7.97 -1.75
C HIS A 78 -15.77 -7.92 -2.83
N ASP A 79 -16.98 -7.50 -2.44
CA ASP A 79 -18.14 -7.50 -3.33
C ASP A 79 -17.99 -6.54 -4.53
N ASN A 80 -17.33 -5.39 -4.31
CA ASN A 80 -17.07 -4.43 -5.40
C ASN A 80 -16.01 -4.93 -6.38
N LEU A 81 -15.00 -5.67 -5.91
CA LEU A 81 -13.92 -6.18 -6.75
C LEU A 81 -14.29 -7.49 -7.45
N LEU A 82 -14.80 -8.46 -6.70
CA LEU A 82 -15.00 -9.83 -7.18
C LEU A 82 -16.45 -10.16 -7.50
N GLY A 83 -17.39 -9.42 -6.89
CA GLY A 83 -18.81 -9.78 -6.88
C GLY A 83 -19.16 -10.63 -5.67
N LYS A 84 -20.45 -10.62 -5.30
CA LYS A 84 -20.95 -11.32 -4.10
C LYS A 84 -20.77 -12.83 -4.18
N ASP A 85 -20.88 -13.37 -5.39
CA ASP A 85 -20.85 -14.81 -5.69
C ASP A 85 -19.51 -15.23 -6.29
N ALA A 86 -18.41 -14.57 -5.87
CA ALA A 86 -17.08 -14.92 -6.32
C ALA A 86 -16.73 -16.37 -5.98
N SER A 87 -15.99 -17.05 -6.91
CA SER A 87 -15.54 -18.42 -6.64
C SER A 87 -14.38 -18.42 -5.62
N ALA A 88 -14.18 -19.54 -4.96
CA ALA A 88 -13.08 -19.71 -3.99
C ALA A 88 -11.70 -19.54 -4.63
N GLU A 89 -11.56 -19.91 -5.91
CA GLU A 89 -10.34 -19.71 -6.69
C GLU A 89 -10.06 -18.22 -6.87
N LEU A 90 -11.09 -17.44 -7.24
CA LEU A 90 -10.97 -15.99 -7.43
C LEU A 90 -10.69 -15.27 -6.09
N GLU A 91 -11.35 -15.68 -5.02
CA GLU A 91 -11.04 -15.18 -3.67
C GLU A 91 -9.59 -15.49 -3.27
N THR A 92 -9.11 -16.68 -3.61
CA THR A 92 -7.71 -17.07 -3.34
C THR A 92 -6.73 -16.28 -4.18
N GLU A 93 -7.02 -16.08 -5.47
CA GLU A 93 -6.20 -15.29 -6.38
C GLU A 93 -6.01 -13.86 -5.88
N PHE A 94 -7.09 -13.21 -5.43
CA PHE A 94 -7.05 -11.84 -4.94
C PHE A 94 -6.80 -11.69 -3.43
N SER A 95 -6.53 -12.79 -2.72
CA SER A 95 -6.00 -12.77 -1.35
C SER A 95 -4.48 -12.62 -1.40
N ASN A 96 -4.01 -11.38 -1.32
CA ASN A 96 -2.60 -11.03 -1.60
C ASN A 96 -1.61 -11.69 -0.63
N GLU A 97 -2.02 -12.04 0.59
CA GLU A 97 -1.21 -12.81 1.53
C GLU A 97 -0.85 -14.21 1.01
N LYS A 98 -1.67 -14.76 0.11
CA LYS A 98 -1.46 -16.07 -0.52
C LYS A 98 -0.62 -15.98 -1.80
N GLN A 99 -0.43 -14.76 -2.34
CA GLN A 99 0.27 -14.50 -3.59
C GLN A 99 1.72 -14.01 -3.39
N VAL A 100 2.17 -13.93 -2.15
CA VAL A 100 3.53 -13.50 -1.82
C VAL A 100 4.54 -14.52 -2.33
N THR A 101 5.56 -14.02 -3.03
CA THR A 101 6.73 -14.78 -3.47
C THR A 101 8.01 -14.09 -2.97
N LYS A 102 9.17 -14.70 -3.17
CA LYS A 102 10.47 -14.09 -2.88
C LYS A 102 10.75 -12.82 -3.71
N GLU A 103 10.02 -12.64 -4.81
CA GLU A 103 10.12 -11.49 -5.71
C GLU A 103 9.20 -10.33 -5.28
N THR A 104 8.32 -10.55 -4.30
CA THR A 104 7.45 -9.49 -3.77
C THR A 104 8.30 -8.40 -3.10
N PRO A 105 8.05 -7.11 -3.39
CA PRO A 105 8.86 -6.04 -2.84
C PRO A 105 8.66 -5.86 -1.33
N ARG A 106 9.71 -5.30 -0.68
CA ARG A 106 9.68 -4.95 0.75
C ARG A 106 8.48 -4.09 1.10
N ALA A 107 7.96 -4.23 2.33
CA ALA A 107 6.73 -3.60 2.74
C ALA A 107 6.84 -2.84 4.07
N PHE A 108 6.19 -1.66 4.11
CA PHE A 108 5.80 -0.98 5.35
C PHE A 108 4.29 -1.13 5.50
N ILE A 109 3.83 -1.68 6.62
CA ILE A 109 2.42 -1.97 6.88
C ILE A 109 2.03 -1.34 8.21
N ALA A 110 0.93 -0.59 8.26
CA ALA A 110 0.46 0.05 9.49
C ALA A 110 -1.05 -0.07 9.67
N TYR A 111 -1.47 -0.39 10.89
CA TYR A 111 -2.86 -0.52 11.33
C TYR A 111 -3.10 0.14 12.67
N SER A 112 -4.37 0.25 13.05
CA SER A 112 -4.81 0.42 14.44
C SER A 112 -5.43 -0.88 14.94
N ASP A 113 -5.19 -1.24 16.20
CA ASP A 113 -5.70 -2.47 16.82
C ASP A 113 -7.25 -2.49 16.89
N ASP A 114 -7.83 -1.30 17.06
CA ASP A 114 -9.27 -1.07 17.14
C ASP A 114 -9.97 -0.87 15.76
N ASP A 115 -9.29 -1.18 14.64
CA ASP A 115 -9.89 -1.09 13.30
C ASP A 115 -10.96 -2.17 13.09
N LYS A 116 -12.22 -1.74 13.10
CA LYS A 116 -13.40 -2.61 12.90
C LYS A 116 -13.84 -2.70 11.43
N THR A 117 -13.26 -1.90 10.56
CA THR A 117 -13.58 -1.89 9.12
C THR A 117 -12.71 -2.85 8.35
N VAL A 118 -11.40 -2.79 8.58
CA VAL A 118 -10.41 -3.73 8.02
C VAL A 118 -9.60 -4.30 9.18
N PRO A 119 -9.94 -5.49 9.68
CA PRO A 119 -9.27 -6.08 10.82
C PRO A 119 -7.75 -6.19 10.61
N PRO A 120 -6.92 -5.90 11.63
CA PRO A 120 -5.45 -6.00 11.56
C PRO A 120 -4.93 -7.36 11.14
N ALA A 121 -5.75 -8.42 11.27
CA ALA A 121 -5.43 -9.76 10.76
C ALA A 121 -5.05 -9.77 9.27
N ASN A 122 -5.60 -8.84 8.46
CA ASN A 122 -5.16 -8.63 7.08
C ASN A 122 -3.66 -8.36 7.00
N GLY A 123 -3.18 -7.39 7.76
CA GLY A 123 -1.75 -7.02 7.81
C GLY A 123 -0.87 -8.07 8.43
N VAL A 124 -1.35 -8.73 9.49
CA VAL A 124 -0.62 -9.82 10.17
C VAL A 124 -0.36 -10.98 9.21
N ASN A 125 -1.40 -11.45 8.50
CA ASN A 125 -1.25 -12.56 7.55
C ASN A 125 -0.38 -12.18 6.35
N TYR A 126 -0.48 -10.95 5.86
CA TYR A 126 0.41 -10.46 4.81
C TYR A 126 1.87 -10.42 5.27
N TYR A 127 2.13 -9.87 6.45
CA TYR A 127 3.47 -9.86 7.05
C TYR A 127 4.04 -11.27 7.20
N LEU A 128 3.23 -12.24 7.67
CA LEU A 128 3.65 -13.64 7.79
C LEU A 128 3.98 -14.25 6.42
N GLY A 129 3.17 -13.93 5.39
CA GLY A 129 3.45 -14.33 4.01
C GLY A 129 4.79 -13.76 3.51
N LEU A 130 5.04 -12.46 3.73
CA LEU A 130 6.30 -11.79 3.38
C LEU A 130 7.48 -12.43 4.14
N HIS A 131 7.35 -12.62 5.44
CA HIS A 131 8.40 -13.21 6.29
C HIS A 131 8.75 -14.64 5.86
N LYS A 132 7.73 -15.48 5.58
CA LYS A 132 7.92 -16.85 5.07
C LYS A 132 8.71 -16.88 3.76
N ASN A 133 8.56 -15.89 2.92
CA ASN A 133 9.24 -15.77 1.63
C ASN A 133 10.54 -14.94 1.71
N HIS A 134 11.03 -14.64 2.92
CA HIS A 134 12.25 -13.85 3.16
C HIS A 134 12.21 -12.44 2.57
N VAL A 135 11.04 -11.86 2.42
CA VAL A 135 10.84 -10.48 1.97
C VAL A 135 10.93 -9.55 3.19
N PRO A 136 11.80 -8.54 3.19
CA PRO A 136 11.89 -7.59 4.28
C PRO A 136 10.59 -6.82 4.46
N ALA A 137 10.03 -6.82 5.66
CA ALA A 137 8.80 -6.10 5.98
C ALA A 137 8.81 -5.61 7.42
N VAL A 138 8.08 -4.52 7.67
CA VAL A 138 7.74 -4.05 9.01
C VAL A 138 6.22 -3.97 9.13
N LEU A 139 5.71 -4.28 10.32
CA LEU A 139 4.31 -4.17 10.66
C LEU A 139 4.17 -3.38 11.96
N HIS A 140 3.43 -2.27 11.89
CA HIS A 140 3.08 -1.45 13.05
C HIS A 140 1.58 -1.59 13.31
N ILE A 141 1.21 -1.93 14.54
CA ILE A 141 -0.19 -1.93 14.98
C ILE A 141 -0.29 -0.99 16.18
N TYR A 142 -0.83 0.20 15.95
CA TYR A 142 -1.04 1.21 16.97
C TYR A 142 -2.27 0.88 17.80
N ALA A 143 -2.24 1.17 19.08
CA ALA A 143 -3.27 0.72 20.03
C ALA A 143 -4.69 1.24 19.69
N SER A 144 -4.80 2.39 19.02
CA SER A 144 -6.09 2.97 18.65
C SER A 144 -5.96 3.89 17.44
N GLY A 145 -7.10 4.25 16.84
CA GLY A 145 -7.18 5.13 15.67
C GLY A 145 -8.33 4.74 14.75
N GLY A 146 -8.89 3.56 14.90
CA GLY A 146 -9.91 3.02 14.02
C GLY A 146 -9.43 2.89 12.59
N HIS A 147 -10.31 3.15 11.63
CA HIS A 147 -10.01 3.08 10.21
C HIS A 147 -9.89 4.45 9.56
N GLY A 148 -9.02 4.57 8.57
CA GLY A 148 -8.98 5.77 7.71
C GLY A 148 -8.32 6.99 8.36
N TRP A 149 -7.43 6.79 9.34
CA TRP A 149 -6.77 7.89 10.05
C TRP A 149 -5.82 8.68 9.15
N GLY A 150 -5.09 8.03 8.29
CA GLY A 150 -4.15 8.70 7.40
C GLY A 150 -3.15 9.55 8.17
N ILE A 151 -3.01 10.82 7.74
CA ILE A 151 -2.20 11.83 8.42
C ILE A 151 -3.06 12.86 9.16
N ARG A 152 -4.29 12.48 9.55
CA ARG A 152 -5.22 13.39 10.23
C ARG A 152 -4.67 13.79 11.59
N GLU A 153 -4.93 15.04 11.99
CA GLU A 153 -4.47 15.59 13.27
C GLU A 153 -5.04 14.86 14.49
N ASN A 154 -6.23 14.27 14.35
CA ASN A 154 -6.85 13.49 15.42
C ASN A 154 -6.33 12.05 15.54
N PHE A 155 -5.42 11.61 14.68
CA PHE A 155 -4.71 10.35 14.88
C PHE A 155 -3.55 10.57 15.86
N ILE A 156 -3.71 10.09 17.09
CA ILE A 156 -2.77 10.38 18.19
C ILE A 156 -1.36 9.82 17.94
N TYR A 157 -1.21 8.79 17.10
CA TYR A 157 0.08 8.19 16.72
C TYR A 157 0.62 8.71 15.40
N LYS A 158 0.10 9.83 14.88
CA LYS A 158 0.51 10.38 13.59
C LYS A 158 2.02 10.60 13.51
N ASN A 159 2.60 11.23 14.53
CA ASN A 159 4.03 11.56 14.53
C ASN A 159 4.90 10.31 14.65
N GLU A 160 4.52 9.37 15.48
CA GLU A 160 5.19 8.07 15.61
C GLU A 160 5.18 7.33 14.28
N MET A 161 4.00 7.23 13.65
CA MET A 161 3.86 6.59 12.35
C MET A 161 4.71 7.25 11.27
N LEU A 162 4.75 8.57 11.20
CA LEU A 162 5.58 9.31 10.23
C LEU A 162 7.08 9.13 10.52
N ASN A 163 7.48 9.09 11.79
CA ASN A 163 8.86 8.81 12.19
C ASN A 163 9.26 7.38 11.82
N ASP A 164 8.42 6.38 12.09
CA ASP A 164 8.65 4.99 11.73
C ASP A 164 8.79 4.82 10.22
N LEU A 165 7.87 5.40 9.44
CA LEU A 165 7.91 5.38 7.99
C LEU A 165 9.18 6.07 7.46
N SER A 166 9.52 7.24 7.98
CA SER A 166 10.71 7.98 7.59
C SER A 166 12.00 7.21 7.92
N ALA A 167 12.07 6.58 9.10
CA ALA A 167 13.19 5.74 9.48
C ALA A 167 13.32 4.52 8.54
N TRP A 168 12.19 3.88 8.21
CA TRP A 168 12.16 2.76 7.28
C TRP A 168 12.63 3.15 5.88
N LEU A 169 12.16 4.27 5.33
CA LEU A 169 12.60 4.77 4.02
C LEU A 169 14.09 5.10 4.00
N ARG A 170 14.61 5.71 5.07
CA ARG A 170 16.05 5.99 5.22
C ARG A 170 16.92 4.73 5.38
N SER A 171 16.34 3.60 5.79
CA SER A 171 17.06 2.33 5.91
C SER A 171 17.44 1.73 4.55
N PHE A 172 16.88 2.23 3.45
CA PHE A 172 17.24 1.77 2.12
C PHE A 172 18.66 2.23 1.79
N LYS A 173 19.52 1.30 1.39
CA LYS A 173 20.83 1.65 0.81
C LYS A 173 20.55 2.16 -0.60
N ALA A 174 20.30 3.46 -0.73
CA ALA A 174 20.07 4.07 -2.03
C ALA A 174 21.33 3.97 -2.89
N PRO A 175 21.26 3.53 -4.16
CA PRO A 175 22.37 3.55 -5.08
C PRO A 175 22.84 4.97 -5.43
N ARG A 176 22.03 6.00 -5.20
CA ARG A 176 22.30 7.42 -5.45
C ARG A 176 21.86 8.30 -4.27
N LYS A 177 22.56 9.45 -4.13
CA LYS A 177 22.48 10.36 -2.98
C LYS A 177 21.10 10.98 -2.72
N ASP A 178 20.13 10.96 -3.64
CA ASP A 178 19.15 12.05 -3.60
C ASP A 178 17.68 11.69 -3.68
N ALA A 179 17.24 10.42 -3.78
CA ALA A 179 15.77 10.25 -3.77
C ALA A 179 15.23 8.83 -3.64
N VAL A 180 14.62 8.55 -2.53
CA VAL A 180 13.46 7.64 -2.48
C VAL A 180 12.24 8.42 -2.99
N ARG A 181 11.61 7.98 -4.08
CA ARG A 181 10.38 8.56 -4.61
C ARG A 181 9.24 7.58 -4.44
N VAL A 182 8.12 8.06 -3.93
CA VAL A 182 6.93 7.26 -3.66
C VAL A 182 5.85 7.62 -4.69
N VAL A 183 5.38 6.62 -5.43
CA VAL A 183 4.17 6.76 -6.24
C VAL A 183 2.97 6.43 -5.36
N CYS A 184 2.14 7.42 -5.08
CA CYS A 184 0.94 7.24 -4.29
C CYS A 184 -0.23 6.85 -5.20
N VAL A 185 -0.68 5.61 -5.08
CA VAL A 185 -1.87 5.10 -5.76
C VAL A 185 -2.95 4.86 -4.72
N GLY A 186 -4.12 5.44 -4.91
CA GLY A 186 -5.16 5.25 -3.90
C GLY A 186 -6.45 6.00 -4.17
N ASN A 187 -7.34 5.84 -3.22
CA ASN A 187 -8.67 6.41 -3.21
C ASN A 187 -8.69 7.90 -2.77
N SER A 188 -9.87 8.37 -2.38
CA SER A 188 -10.12 9.75 -1.94
C SER A 188 -9.21 10.26 -0.81
N ILE A 189 -8.68 9.37 0.05
CA ILE A 189 -7.76 9.75 1.13
C ILE A 189 -6.38 10.12 0.57
N THR A 190 -5.84 9.31 -0.34
CA THR A 190 -4.56 9.61 -1.01
C THR A 190 -4.66 10.92 -1.82
N TYR A 191 -5.80 11.15 -2.48
CA TYR A 191 -6.09 12.41 -3.17
C TYR A 191 -6.24 13.60 -2.21
N GLY A 192 -6.40 13.37 -0.90
CA GLY A 192 -6.63 14.41 0.10
C GLY A 192 -8.08 14.91 0.09
N ALA A 193 -9.07 14.04 -0.16
CA ALA A 193 -10.48 14.40 -0.04
C ALA A 193 -10.79 14.91 1.37
N ARG A 194 -11.54 16.00 1.46
CA ARG A 194 -11.87 16.74 2.70
C ARG A 194 -10.68 17.41 3.41
N ILE A 195 -9.48 17.40 2.83
CA ILE A 195 -8.35 18.20 3.32
C ILE A 195 -8.40 19.58 2.65
N LYS A 196 -8.38 20.66 3.45
CA LYS A 196 -8.52 22.02 2.94
C LYS A 196 -7.34 22.45 2.08
N ASN A 197 -6.12 22.12 2.48
CA ASN A 197 -4.89 22.44 1.75
C ASN A 197 -4.22 21.17 1.23
N ARG A 198 -4.76 20.58 0.17
CA ARG A 198 -4.29 19.30 -0.40
C ARG A 198 -2.83 19.30 -0.84
N SER A 199 -2.35 20.40 -1.37
CA SER A 199 -0.98 20.54 -1.86
C SER A 199 0.05 20.52 -0.74
N HIS A 200 -0.38 20.72 0.50
CA HIS A 200 0.50 20.76 1.67
C HIS A 200 0.21 19.63 2.67
N ASP A 201 -1.06 19.29 2.89
CA ASP A 201 -1.49 18.44 4.00
C ASP A 201 -1.94 17.04 3.57
N SER A 202 -1.89 16.67 2.27
CA SER A 202 -2.15 15.31 1.80
C SER A 202 -0.93 14.41 2.00
N TYR A 203 -1.10 13.08 2.01
CA TYR A 203 0.03 12.16 2.10
C TYR A 203 1.17 12.44 1.12
N PRO A 204 0.90 12.62 -0.19
CA PRO A 204 1.96 12.91 -1.13
C PRO A 204 2.71 14.20 -0.82
N ALA A 205 1.99 15.24 -0.34
CA ALA A 205 2.60 16.51 0.00
C ALA A 205 3.50 16.40 1.24
N VAL A 206 3.03 15.73 2.31
CA VAL A 206 3.81 15.54 3.54
C VAL A 206 5.05 14.67 3.30
N LEU A 207 4.94 13.58 2.54
CA LEU A 207 6.07 12.74 2.21
C LEU A 207 7.10 13.41 1.28
N GLY A 208 6.70 14.43 0.52
CA GLY A 208 7.58 15.19 -0.36
C GLY A 208 8.48 16.20 0.37
N VAL A 209 8.25 16.44 1.66
CA VAL A 209 9.07 17.33 2.52
C VAL A 209 10.00 16.56 3.47
N CYS A 210 9.92 15.23 3.48
CA CYS A 210 10.86 14.35 4.20
C CYS A 210 12.03 13.92 3.29
#